data_91fdc4d9b3288706950787b984a1829f
#
_entry.id   91fdc4d9b3288706950787b984a1829f
#
_cell.length_a   1.000
_cell.length_b   1.000
_cell.length_c   1.000
_cell.angle_alpha   90.00
_cell.angle_beta   90.00
_cell.angle_gamma   90.00
#
_symmetry.space_group_name_H-M   'P 1'
#
loop_
_entity.id
_entity.type
_entity.pdbx_description
1 polymer ?
#
loop_
_entity_poly.entity_id
_entity_poly.type
_entity_poly.pdbx_seq_one_letter_code
_entity_poly.pdbx_strand_id
1 'polypeptide(L)'
;MRDEKIEKLLSLAGNENRYQYFALAVFLFLWTNCNFMAVVLPYLEREPIIKYIDEKGISHQASLTNEICGKNYEIIERFGYSWISEFNIECDQFMIGLIGVFTFIGNTLGSVAFSFVPKFLSHKNILLISSVGFSLAIYVITLVHDLKHFYIIFISLNFVGLFGNLLCYSSLVVSEEIVSSRRRPLFSSVINTGYALCGIMYSFIFMYVQNWRYDFYILIGLSLLTGIIIWIFIYDSPRSYIDNKDLENTIKILGGIAKFNGKKEEFEKIINSKETKKLIEEIWDYNVDKGVEMNELNNDNNEIKDGNDALIVKEKKAEKITIFSSLKYPSLRYKFLILCILWFGTRSTNNCISLSCKALPGNYYFNIIF
;
A
#
# COMPACT_ATOMS: atom_id res chain seq x y z
N MET A 1 -19.65 -7.14 20.17
CA MET A 1 -19.42 -6.99 21.64
C MET A 1 -18.00 -6.54 21.95
N ARG A 2 -16.91 -7.29 21.60
CA ARG A 2 -15.51 -6.81 21.84
C ARG A 2 -15.17 -5.56 21.03
N ASP A 3 -15.48 -5.53 19.75
CA ASP A 3 -15.22 -4.37 18.90
C ASP A 3 -15.94 -3.11 19.37
N GLU A 4 -17.16 -3.21 19.87
CA GLU A 4 -17.91 -2.10 20.48
C GLU A 4 -17.21 -1.55 21.73
N LYS A 5 -16.65 -2.43 22.58
CA LYS A 5 -15.88 -2.02 23.75
C LYS A 5 -14.58 -1.30 23.37
N ILE A 6 -13.88 -1.81 22.33
CA ILE A 6 -12.70 -1.14 21.78
C ILE A 6 -13.09 0.22 21.18
N GLU A 7 -14.19 0.30 20.44
CA GLU A 7 -14.70 1.58 19.92
C GLU A 7 -15.06 2.57 21.01
N LYS A 8 -15.66 2.10 22.10
CA LYS A 8 -15.93 2.93 23.28
C LYS A 8 -14.63 3.48 23.87
N LEU A 9 -13.58 2.67 23.97
CA LEU A 9 -12.27 3.11 24.44
C LEU A 9 -11.62 4.12 23.50
N LEU A 10 -11.68 3.87 22.18
CA LEU A 10 -11.19 4.81 21.15
C LEU A 10 -11.95 6.14 21.18
N SER A 11 -13.26 6.11 21.46
CA SER A 11 -14.10 7.31 21.52
C SER A 11 -13.70 8.26 22.62
N LEU A 12 -13.05 7.78 23.70
CA LEU A 12 -12.54 8.62 24.78
C LEU A 12 -11.42 9.56 24.30
N ALA A 13 -10.62 9.12 23.32
CA ALA A 13 -9.60 9.97 22.69
C ALA A 13 -10.17 10.92 21.62
N GLY A 14 -11.45 10.79 21.32
CA GLY A 14 -12.19 11.57 20.32
C GLY A 14 -12.25 10.87 18.96
N ASN A 15 -13.39 10.24 18.68
CA ASN A 15 -13.72 9.77 17.34
C ASN A 15 -14.07 10.96 16.44
N GLU A 16 -13.63 10.92 15.18
CA GLU A 16 -14.02 11.90 14.15
C GLU A 16 -13.62 13.35 14.48
N ASN A 17 -12.45 13.56 15.07
CA ASN A 17 -11.89 14.87 15.40
C ASN A 17 -10.70 15.25 14.49
N ARG A 18 -10.05 16.36 14.84
CA ARG A 18 -8.96 16.95 14.04
C ARG A 18 -7.84 15.97 13.71
N TYR A 19 -7.47 15.09 14.64
CA TYR A 19 -6.41 14.10 14.42
C TYR A 19 -6.76 13.11 13.30
N GLN A 20 -7.96 12.57 13.32
CA GLN A 20 -8.39 11.57 12.33
C GLN A 20 -8.42 12.14 10.91
N TYR A 21 -8.95 13.37 10.73
CA TYR A 21 -8.95 14.03 9.42
C TYR A 21 -7.55 14.46 8.98
N PHE A 22 -6.69 14.87 9.91
CA PHE A 22 -5.29 15.16 9.62
C PHE A 22 -4.57 13.89 9.14
N ALA A 23 -4.72 12.77 9.87
CA ALA A 23 -4.15 11.49 9.47
C ALA A 23 -4.68 11.02 8.10
N LEU A 24 -5.98 11.20 7.85
CA LEU A 24 -6.59 10.92 6.55
C LEU A 24 -5.90 11.70 5.41
N ALA A 25 -5.67 13.00 5.59
CA ALA A 25 -5.00 13.84 4.60
C ALA A 25 -3.55 13.38 4.36
N VAL A 26 -2.81 13.04 5.42
CA VAL A 26 -1.44 12.52 5.33
C VAL A 26 -1.41 11.18 4.57
N PHE A 27 -2.32 10.25 4.88
CA PHE A 27 -2.38 8.96 4.21
C PHE A 27 -2.88 9.05 2.77
N LEU A 28 -3.82 9.96 2.47
CA LEU A 28 -4.22 10.26 1.09
C LEU A 28 -3.03 10.73 0.26
N PHE A 29 -2.23 11.66 0.81
CA PHE A 29 -1.04 12.16 0.15
C PHE A 29 0.04 11.08 0.00
N LEU A 30 0.20 10.21 1.00
CA LEU A 30 1.08 9.05 0.92
C LEU A 30 0.67 8.11 -0.22
N TRP A 31 -0.63 7.80 -0.33
CA TRP A 31 -1.17 6.96 -1.41
C TRP A 31 -0.94 7.56 -2.80
N THR A 32 -1.07 8.88 -2.92
CA THR A 32 -0.76 9.59 -4.15
C THR A 32 0.70 9.35 -4.58
N ASN A 33 1.64 9.36 -3.64
CA ASN A 33 3.06 9.15 -3.95
C ASN A 33 3.44 7.67 -4.14
N CYS A 34 2.89 6.75 -3.35
CA CYS A 34 3.24 5.31 -3.44
C CYS A 34 2.80 4.67 -4.76
N ASN A 35 1.74 5.17 -5.39
CA ASN A 35 1.23 4.63 -6.65
C ASN A 35 1.94 5.22 -7.89
N PHE A 36 2.93 6.07 -7.69
CA PHE A 36 3.69 6.74 -8.74
C PHE A 36 4.11 5.79 -9.88
N MET A 37 4.80 4.71 -9.58
CA MET A 37 5.32 3.82 -10.63
C MET A 37 4.22 3.18 -11.48
N ALA A 38 3.07 2.84 -10.88
CA ALA A 38 1.96 2.25 -11.63
C ALA A 38 1.33 3.23 -12.64
N VAL A 39 1.35 4.53 -12.31
CA VAL A 39 0.77 5.59 -13.13
C VAL A 39 1.77 6.13 -14.16
N VAL A 40 3.04 6.18 -13.79
CA VAL A 40 4.10 6.83 -14.58
C VAL A 40 4.71 5.89 -15.62
N LEU A 41 4.55 4.59 -15.44
CA LEU A 41 5.10 3.58 -16.34
C LEU A 41 4.81 3.86 -17.84
N PRO A 42 3.58 4.22 -18.25
CA PRO A 42 3.31 4.56 -19.65
C PRO A 42 4.15 5.73 -20.19
N TYR A 43 4.48 6.73 -19.34
CA TYR A 43 5.34 7.84 -19.74
C TYR A 43 6.78 7.41 -19.93
N LEU A 44 7.30 6.58 -19.02
CA LEU A 44 8.67 6.05 -19.10
C LEU A 44 8.86 5.12 -20.30
N GLU A 45 7.80 4.41 -20.69
CA GLU A 45 7.77 3.50 -21.85
C GLU A 45 7.26 4.17 -23.15
N ARG A 46 7.25 5.51 -23.23
CA ARG A 46 6.80 6.21 -24.41
C ARG A 46 7.82 6.09 -25.54
N GLU A 47 7.38 5.54 -26.66
CA GLU A 47 8.18 5.37 -27.86
C GLU A 47 8.43 6.70 -28.60
N PRO A 48 9.59 6.90 -29.26
CA PRO A 48 9.85 8.09 -30.05
C PRO A 48 8.95 8.15 -31.29
N ILE A 49 8.71 9.35 -31.79
CA ILE A 49 8.03 9.58 -33.07
C ILE A 49 9.05 9.52 -34.18
N ILE A 50 8.78 8.69 -35.18
CA ILE A 50 9.65 8.45 -36.31
C ILE A 50 8.98 8.78 -37.64
N LYS A 51 9.81 9.02 -38.63
CA LYS A 51 9.41 9.11 -40.05
C LYS A 51 10.07 7.94 -40.80
N TYR A 52 9.30 7.18 -41.51
CA TYR A 52 9.79 6.11 -42.34
C TYR A 52 9.16 6.18 -43.73
N ILE A 53 9.83 5.61 -44.70
CA ILE A 53 9.36 5.53 -46.12
C ILE A 53 8.86 4.12 -46.35
N ASP A 54 7.63 4.00 -46.80
CA ASP A 54 7.03 2.71 -47.15
C ASP A 54 7.59 2.20 -48.48
N GLU A 55 7.38 0.92 -48.80
CA GLU A 55 7.78 0.28 -50.06
C GLU A 55 7.22 1.00 -51.32
N LYS A 56 6.17 1.79 -51.14
CA LYS A 56 5.56 2.63 -52.18
C LYS A 56 6.20 4.04 -52.30
N GLY A 57 7.23 4.35 -51.53
CA GLY A 57 7.90 5.65 -51.51
C GLY A 57 7.14 6.76 -50.78
N ILE A 58 6.09 6.43 -50.05
CA ILE A 58 5.30 7.39 -49.25
C ILE A 58 5.90 7.54 -47.86
N SER A 59 6.07 8.77 -47.41
CA SER A 59 6.55 9.05 -46.05
C SER A 59 5.43 9.01 -45.03
N HIS A 60 5.59 8.20 -43.99
CA HIS A 60 4.65 8.09 -42.88
C HIS A 60 5.29 8.56 -41.58
N GLN A 61 4.48 9.18 -40.70
CA GLN A 61 4.86 9.44 -39.30
C GLN A 61 4.12 8.49 -38.40
N ALA A 62 4.84 7.79 -37.51
CA ALA A 62 4.25 6.88 -36.55
C ALA A 62 5.14 6.76 -35.29
N SER A 63 4.59 6.20 -34.22
CA SER A 63 5.42 5.70 -33.12
C SER A 63 6.24 4.50 -33.59
N LEU A 64 7.46 4.36 -33.10
CA LEU A 64 8.34 3.28 -33.48
C LEU A 64 7.76 1.94 -32.99
N THR A 65 7.40 1.07 -33.92
CA THR A 65 6.92 -0.28 -33.65
C THR A 65 7.93 -1.32 -34.08
N ASN A 66 7.82 -2.55 -33.60
CA ASN A 66 8.70 -3.67 -33.98
C ASN A 66 8.80 -3.90 -35.49
N GLU A 67 7.72 -3.66 -36.22
CA GLU A 67 7.68 -3.85 -37.66
C GLU A 67 8.57 -2.85 -38.42
N ILE A 68 8.92 -1.76 -37.79
CA ILE A 68 9.72 -0.67 -38.37
C ILE A 68 11.18 -0.75 -37.91
N CYS A 69 11.48 -1.44 -36.80
CA CYS A 69 12.83 -1.55 -36.24
C CYS A 69 13.91 -2.13 -37.20
N GLY A 70 13.51 -2.84 -38.25
CA GLY A 70 14.42 -3.36 -39.29
C GLY A 70 14.53 -2.48 -40.54
N LYS A 71 13.81 -1.35 -40.60
CA LYS A 71 13.73 -0.48 -41.80
C LYS A 71 14.51 0.82 -41.53
N ASN A 72 14.82 1.54 -42.63
CA ASN A 72 15.40 2.88 -42.51
C ASN A 72 14.33 3.86 -42.00
N TYR A 73 14.55 4.43 -40.82
CA TYR A 73 13.71 5.45 -40.23
C TYR A 73 14.53 6.62 -39.69
N GLU A 74 13.91 7.77 -39.64
CA GLU A 74 14.45 9.00 -39.06
C GLU A 74 13.66 9.35 -37.80
N ILE A 75 14.32 9.57 -36.68
CA ILE A 75 13.66 9.98 -35.45
C ILE A 75 13.35 11.47 -35.54
N ILE A 76 12.05 11.83 -35.47
CA ILE A 76 11.59 13.21 -35.51
C ILE A 76 11.60 13.81 -34.09
N GLU A 77 11.10 13.05 -33.10
CA GLU A 77 10.91 13.54 -31.76
C GLU A 77 11.24 12.45 -30.73
N ARG A 78 12.08 12.81 -29.75
CA ARG A 78 12.38 12.02 -28.57
C ARG A 78 11.80 12.70 -27.33
N PHE A 79 11.26 11.91 -26.41
CA PHE A 79 10.71 12.42 -25.17
C PHE A 79 11.74 12.30 -24.05
N GLY A 80 12.14 13.43 -23.47
CA GLY A 80 13.19 13.48 -22.44
C GLY A 80 12.82 12.79 -21.12
N TYR A 81 11.52 12.47 -20.92
CA TYR A 81 11.06 11.70 -19.77
C TYR A 81 10.97 10.18 -20.04
N SER A 82 11.21 9.74 -21.29
CA SER A 82 11.15 8.32 -21.66
C SER A 82 12.47 7.61 -21.47
N TRP A 83 12.46 6.48 -20.75
CA TRP A 83 13.61 5.59 -20.62
C TRP A 83 13.96 4.92 -21.96
N ILE A 84 12.93 4.62 -22.78
CA ILE A 84 13.15 4.05 -24.12
C ILE A 84 14.04 4.97 -24.93
N SER A 85 13.73 6.27 -24.96
CA SER A 85 14.48 7.26 -25.71
C SER A 85 15.86 7.55 -25.13
N GLU A 86 16.03 7.50 -23.80
CA GLU A 86 17.30 7.79 -23.14
C GLU A 86 18.29 6.64 -23.29
N PHE A 87 17.84 5.41 -23.06
CA PHE A 87 18.71 4.23 -23.12
C PHE A 87 18.79 3.59 -24.50
N ASN A 88 18.12 4.17 -25.51
CA ASN A 88 18.08 3.67 -26.90
C ASN A 88 17.64 2.18 -26.98
N ILE A 89 16.60 1.83 -26.22
CA ILE A 89 16.04 0.47 -26.20
C ILE A 89 14.75 0.34 -27.02
N GLU A 90 14.55 1.26 -27.97
CA GLU A 90 13.32 1.39 -28.76
C GLU A 90 12.91 0.09 -29.45
N CYS A 91 13.90 -0.69 -29.89
CA CYS A 91 13.66 -1.95 -30.61
C CYS A 91 13.79 -3.19 -29.75
N ASP A 92 14.01 -3.06 -28.44
CA ASP A 92 14.09 -4.19 -27.52
C ASP A 92 12.81 -4.32 -26.67
N GLN A 93 11.76 -4.89 -27.26
CA GLN A 93 10.46 -5.11 -26.61
C GLN A 93 10.56 -5.98 -25.37
N PHE A 94 11.57 -6.87 -25.30
CA PHE A 94 11.78 -7.71 -24.13
C PHE A 94 12.25 -6.86 -22.94
N MET A 95 13.24 -5.98 -23.16
CA MET A 95 13.73 -5.06 -22.13
C MET A 95 12.63 -4.10 -21.68
N ILE A 96 11.83 -3.55 -22.60
CA ILE A 96 10.70 -2.67 -22.27
C ILE A 96 9.69 -3.42 -21.40
N GLY A 97 9.29 -4.63 -21.77
CA GLY A 97 8.36 -5.43 -20.98
C GLY A 97 8.88 -5.78 -19.59
N LEU A 98 10.19 -5.97 -19.41
CA LEU A 98 10.80 -6.24 -18.12
C LEU A 98 10.64 -5.09 -17.11
N ILE A 99 10.56 -3.84 -17.55
CA ILE A 99 10.35 -2.68 -16.67
C ILE A 99 9.06 -2.87 -15.86
N GLY A 100 7.95 -3.13 -16.55
CA GLY A 100 6.67 -3.42 -15.90
C GLY A 100 6.72 -4.68 -15.04
N VAL A 101 7.29 -5.78 -15.56
CA VAL A 101 7.37 -7.07 -14.86
C VAL A 101 8.07 -6.93 -13.50
N PHE A 102 9.24 -6.28 -13.45
CA PHE A 102 9.99 -6.13 -12.21
C PHE A 102 9.27 -5.23 -11.20
N THR A 103 8.57 -4.20 -11.65
CA THR A 103 7.71 -3.37 -10.79
C THR A 103 6.60 -4.21 -10.13
N PHE A 104 5.91 -5.05 -10.90
CA PHE A 104 4.82 -5.88 -10.39
C PHE A 104 5.30 -7.06 -9.53
N ILE A 105 6.47 -7.63 -9.81
CA ILE A 105 7.11 -8.61 -8.91
C ILE A 105 7.36 -7.95 -7.55
N GLY A 106 7.93 -6.75 -7.52
CA GLY A 106 8.15 -5.99 -6.29
C GLY A 106 6.86 -5.74 -5.52
N ASN A 107 5.79 -5.34 -6.20
CA ASN A 107 4.46 -5.17 -5.59
C ASN A 107 3.94 -6.47 -4.97
N THR A 108 4.11 -7.60 -5.66
CA THR A 108 3.70 -8.92 -5.13
C THR A 108 4.51 -9.29 -3.89
N LEU A 109 5.84 -9.12 -3.94
CA LEU A 109 6.70 -9.35 -2.78
C LEU A 109 6.34 -8.47 -1.59
N GLY A 110 6.00 -7.19 -1.82
CA GLY A 110 5.52 -6.27 -0.78
C GLY A 110 4.21 -6.73 -0.14
N SER A 111 3.27 -7.24 -0.94
CA SER A 111 1.99 -7.80 -0.45
C SER A 111 2.22 -9.05 0.42
N VAL A 112 3.12 -9.93 0.00
CA VAL A 112 3.51 -11.12 0.78
C VAL A 112 4.22 -10.70 2.06
N ALA A 113 5.18 -9.77 1.98
CA ALA A 113 5.90 -9.26 3.14
C ALA A 113 4.96 -8.63 4.16
N PHE A 114 3.94 -7.89 3.73
CA PHE A 114 2.93 -7.30 4.61
C PHE A 114 2.18 -8.33 5.46
N SER A 115 2.05 -9.58 5.01
CA SER A 115 1.41 -10.65 5.80
C SER A 115 2.26 -11.11 7.00
N PHE A 116 3.56 -10.84 7.00
CA PHE A 116 4.50 -11.28 8.04
C PHE A 116 5.11 -10.13 8.84
N VAL A 117 5.48 -9.04 8.20
CA VAL A 117 6.21 -7.91 8.82
C VAL A 117 5.47 -7.28 10.01
N PRO A 118 4.12 -7.10 9.99
CA PRO A 118 3.39 -6.54 11.13
C PRO A 118 3.40 -7.41 12.40
N LYS A 119 3.88 -8.66 12.30
CA LYS A 119 4.07 -9.51 13.49
C LYS A 119 5.29 -9.12 14.32
N PHE A 120 6.26 -8.46 13.69
CA PHE A 120 7.56 -8.10 14.29
C PHE A 120 7.72 -6.60 14.49
N LEU A 121 7.09 -5.80 13.65
CA LEU A 121 7.19 -4.34 13.64
C LEU A 121 5.81 -3.71 13.77
N SER A 122 5.74 -2.58 14.48
CA SER A 122 4.51 -1.77 14.50
C SER A 122 4.25 -1.14 13.13
N HIS A 123 2.99 -0.85 12.82
CA HIS A 123 2.60 -0.24 11.56
C HIS A 123 3.29 1.11 11.31
N LYS A 124 3.51 1.91 12.37
CA LYS A 124 4.26 3.17 12.27
C LYS A 124 5.71 2.93 11.85
N ASN A 125 6.39 1.95 12.45
CA ASN A 125 7.77 1.62 12.09
C ASN A 125 7.86 1.09 10.65
N ILE A 126 6.89 0.30 10.21
CA ILE A 126 6.80 -0.15 8.81
C ILE A 126 6.69 1.05 7.87
N LEU A 127 5.81 2.02 8.18
CA LEU A 127 5.66 3.25 7.39
C LEU A 127 6.98 4.02 7.28
N LEU A 128 7.70 4.20 8.40
CA LEU A 128 8.96 4.95 8.41
C LEU A 128 10.07 4.25 7.63
N ILE A 129 10.29 2.96 7.90
CA ILE A 129 11.32 2.16 7.21
C ILE A 129 11.02 2.10 5.71
N SER A 130 9.75 1.87 5.36
CA SER A 130 9.35 1.77 3.96
C SER A 130 9.42 3.11 3.23
N SER A 131 9.18 4.25 3.90
CA SER A 131 9.35 5.58 3.30
C SER A 131 10.82 5.85 2.93
N VAL A 132 11.75 5.50 3.82
CA VAL A 132 13.18 5.63 3.54
C VAL A 132 13.61 4.64 2.46
N GLY A 133 13.18 3.37 2.56
CA GLY A 133 13.52 2.32 1.58
C GLY A 133 12.98 2.64 0.18
N PHE A 134 11.76 3.14 0.08
CA PHE A 134 11.14 3.59 -1.17
C PHE A 134 11.93 4.74 -1.81
N SER A 135 12.27 5.76 -1.01
CA SER A 135 13.05 6.91 -1.48
C SER A 135 14.45 6.51 -1.92
N LEU A 136 15.11 5.62 -1.18
CA LEU A 136 16.44 5.12 -1.53
C LEU A 136 16.41 4.29 -2.82
N ALA A 137 15.42 3.42 -2.99
CA ALA A 137 15.28 2.63 -4.20
C ALA A 137 15.07 3.50 -5.45
N ILE A 138 14.25 4.57 -5.33
CA ILE A 138 14.06 5.54 -6.41
C ILE A 138 15.35 6.33 -6.67
N TYR A 139 16.06 6.74 -5.62
CA TYR A 139 17.32 7.45 -5.78
C TYR A 139 18.35 6.62 -6.55
N VAL A 140 18.47 5.33 -6.26
CA VAL A 140 19.38 4.43 -7.00
C VAL A 140 19.04 4.38 -8.49
N ILE A 141 17.76 4.40 -8.86
CA ILE A 141 17.35 4.47 -10.28
C ILE A 141 17.89 5.75 -10.94
N THR A 142 17.86 6.89 -10.26
CA THR A 142 18.32 8.16 -10.83
C THR A 142 19.83 8.21 -11.10
N LEU A 143 20.62 7.33 -10.48
CA LEU A 143 22.07 7.26 -10.68
C LEU A 143 22.47 6.48 -11.94
N VAL A 144 21.54 5.77 -12.57
CA VAL A 144 21.84 4.99 -13.78
C VAL A 144 21.82 5.92 -15.00
N HIS A 145 22.95 5.96 -15.71
CA HIS A 145 23.12 6.77 -16.92
C HIS A 145 23.40 5.92 -18.16
N ASP A 146 23.93 4.71 -17.96
CA ASP A 146 24.35 3.84 -19.06
C ASP A 146 23.50 2.59 -19.15
N LEU A 147 23.23 2.14 -20.38
CA LEU A 147 22.50 0.89 -20.65
C LEU A 147 23.18 -0.34 -19.99
N LYS A 148 24.51 -0.34 -19.88
CA LYS A 148 25.25 -1.43 -19.21
C LYS A 148 24.81 -1.67 -17.77
N HIS A 149 24.34 -0.63 -17.09
CA HIS A 149 23.89 -0.69 -15.71
C HIS A 149 22.37 -0.75 -15.57
N PHE A 150 21.63 -0.96 -16.67
CA PHE A 150 20.17 -0.95 -16.69
C PHE A 150 19.56 -2.04 -15.77
N TYR A 151 20.27 -3.13 -15.53
CA TYR A 151 19.85 -4.17 -14.57
C TYR A 151 19.68 -3.63 -13.13
N ILE A 152 20.37 -2.55 -12.78
CA ILE A 152 20.21 -1.88 -11.47
C ILE A 152 18.80 -1.28 -11.37
N ILE A 153 18.26 -0.74 -12.48
CA ILE A 153 16.89 -0.24 -12.53
C ILE A 153 15.92 -1.39 -12.22
N PHE A 154 16.08 -2.56 -12.83
CA PHE A 154 15.21 -3.71 -12.56
C PHE A 154 15.23 -4.15 -11.11
N ILE A 155 16.41 -4.24 -10.50
CA ILE A 155 16.54 -4.58 -9.08
C ILE A 155 15.87 -3.50 -8.21
N SER A 156 16.12 -2.23 -8.51
CA SER A 156 15.55 -1.12 -7.74
C SER A 156 14.03 -1.04 -7.87
N LEU A 157 13.45 -1.34 -9.04
CA LEU A 157 12.01 -1.40 -9.26
C LEU A 157 11.31 -2.43 -8.36
N ASN A 158 11.98 -3.58 -8.09
CA ASN A 158 11.45 -4.53 -7.11
C ASN A 158 11.35 -3.93 -5.71
N PHE A 159 12.38 -3.18 -5.28
CA PHE A 159 12.36 -2.53 -3.98
C PHE A 159 11.34 -1.39 -3.93
N VAL A 160 11.19 -0.61 -5.02
CA VAL A 160 10.14 0.41 -5.13
C VAL A 160 8.76 -0.20 -4.97
N GLY A 161 8.47 -1.30 -5.67
CA GLY A 161 7.22 -2.03 -5.52
C GLY A 161 7.02 -2.60 -4.11
N LEU A 162 8.04 -3.24 -3.55
CA LEU A 162 8.00 -3.82 -2.21
C LEU A 162 7.69 -2.76 -1.14
N PHE A 163 8.49 -1.70 -1.06
CA PHE A 163 8.30 -0.65 -0.06
C PHE A 163 7.04 0.18 -0.33
N GLY A 164 6.68 0.43 -1.60
CA GLY A 164 5.45 1.11 -1.97
C GLY A 164 4.21 0.38 -1.45
N ASN A 165 4.13 -0.92 -1.61
CA ASN A 165 3.02 -1.72 -1.10
C ASN A 165 2.98 -1.78 0.44
N LEU A 166 4.14 -1.89 1.10
CA LEU A 166 4.20 -1.83 2.56
C LEU A 166 3.67 -0.49 3.09
N LEU A 167 4.01 0.63 2.42
CA LEU A 167 3.47 1.95 2.74
C LEU A 167 1.96 2.01 2.55
N CYS A 168 1.45 1.55 1.40
CA CYS A 168 0.03 1.56 1.08
C CYS A 168 -0.78 0.76 2.10
N TYR A 169 -0.42 -0.50 2.35
CA TYR A 169 -1.21 -1.35 3.25
C TYR A 169 -1.11 -0.92 4.72
N SER A 170 0.08 -0.52 5.19
CA SER A 170 0.21 -0.04 6.57
C SER A 170 -0.58 1.24 6.81
N SER A 171 -0.62 2.16 5.83
CA SER A 171 -1.40 3.40 5.95
C SER A 171 -2.91 3.13 5.99
N LEU A 172 -3.41 2.19 5.19
CA LEU A 172 -4.82 1.77 5.25
C LEU A 172 -5.18 1.19 6.61
N VAL A 173 -4.38 0.23 7.10
CA VAL A 173 -4.64 -0.40 8.40
C VAL A 173 -4.66 0.64 9.52
N VAL A 174 -3.64 1.51 9.60
CA VAL A 174 -3.60 2.56 10.62
C VAL A 174 -4.80 3.47 10.50
N SER A 175 -5.19 3.88 9.28
CA SER A 175 -6.33 4.78 9.07
C SER A 175 -7.67 4.16 9.52
N GLU A 176 -7.86 2.85 9.32
CA GLU A 176 -9.07 2.13 9.72
C GLU A 176 -9.11 1.88 11.24
N GLU A 177 -7.95 1.73 11.88
CA GLU A 177 -7.85 1.45 13.30
C GLU A 177 -7.97 2.67 14.21
N ILE A 178 -7.79 3.88 13.68
CA ILE A 178 -7.96 5.14 14.42
C ILE A 178 -9.38 5.73 14.32
N VAL A 179 -10.27 5.11 13.54
CA VAL A 179 -11.66 5.57 13.36
C VAL A 179 -12.67 4.51 13.76
N SER A 180 -13.93 4.95 14.00
CA SER A 180 -15.04 4.06 14.29
C SER A 180 -15.38 3.16 13.09
N SER A 181 -15.94 1.96 13.34
CA SER A 181 -16.34 1.00 12.30
C SER A 181 -17.27 1.61 11.26
N ARG A 182 -18.12 2.54 11.66
CA ARG A 182 -19.03 3.26 10.75
C ARG A 182 -18.30 4.10 9.71
N ARG A 183 -17.14 4.68 10.04
CA ARG A 183 -16.38 5.58 9.17
C ARG A 183 -15.25 4.91 8.38
N ARG A 184 -14.88 3.68 8.72
CA ARG A 184 -13.82 2.94 8.02
C ARG A 184 -14.01 2.90 6.51
N PRO A 185 -15.23 2.57 5.96
CA PRO A 185 -15.42 2.55 4.51
C PRO A 185 -15.19 3.91 3.85
N LEU A 186 -15.58 5.00 4.52
CA LEU A 186 -15.35 6.36 4.01
C LEU A 186 -13.85 6.68 3.95
N PHE A 187 -13.13 6.42 5.04
CA PHE A 187 -11.68 6.69 5.11
C PHE A 187 -10.91 5.87 4.08
N SER A 188 -11.18 4.58 3.99
CA SER A 188 -10.61 3.70 2.95
C SER A 188 -10.90 4.21 1.54
N SER A 189 -12.14 4.61 1.25
CA SER A 189 -12.52 5.13 -0.06
C SER A 189 -11.78 6.43 -0.40
N VAL A 190 -11.72 7.36 0.54
CA VAL A 190 -10.99 8.64 0.34
C VAL A 190 -9.50 8.38 0.10
N ILE A 191 -8.85 7.50 0.87
CA ILE A 191 -7.43 7.18 0.67
C ILE A 191 -7.21 6.55 -0.71
N ASN A 192 -8.10 5.66 -1.15
CA ASN A 192 -7.99 5.03 -2.47
C ASN A 192 -8.13 6.03 -3.63
N THR A 193 -8.79 7.19 -3.44
CA THR A 193 -8.79 8.25 -4.47
C THR A 193 -7.40 8.83 -4.72
N GLY A 194 -6.44 8.60 -3.82
CA GLY A 194 -5.04 8.96 -4.02
C GLY A 194 -4.41 8.37 -5.28
N TYR A 195 -4.90 7.21 -5.75
CA TYR A 195 -4.49 6.64 -7.04
C TYR A 195 -4.85 7.55 -8.22
N ALA A 196 -6.09 8.04 -8.26
CA ALA A 196 -6.53 8.97 -9.29
C ALA A 196 -5.83 10.34 -9.20
N LEU A 197 -5.64 10.84 -7.96
CA LEU A 197 -4.89 12.07 -7.72
C LEU A 197 -3.44 11.96 -8.17
N CYS A 198 -2.82 10.78 -8.00
CA CYS A 198 -1.51 10.47 -8.55
C CYS A 198 -1.48 10.66 -10.08
N GLY A 199 -2.45 10.08 -10.78
CA GLY A 199 -2.58 10.23 -12.24
C GLY A 199 -2.64 11.67 -12.67
N ILE A 200 -3.51 12.45 -12.06
CA ILE A 200 -3.66 13.88 -12.36
C ILE A 200 -2.38 14.66 -12.07
N MET A 201 -1.85 14.52 -10.86
CA MET A 201 -0.69 15.29 -10.41
C MET A 201 0.54 15.03 -11.28
N TYR A 202 0.90 13.76 -11.49
CA TYR A 202 2.10 13.42 -12.26
C TYR A 202 1.92 13.66 -13.76
N SER A 203 0.72 13.56 -14.33
CA SER A 203 0.48 13.97 -15.71
C SER A 203 0.79 15.45 -15.94
N PHE A 204 0.40 16.32 -15.00
CA PHE A 204 0.76 17.73 -15.06
C PHE A 204 2.28 17.94 -14.89
N ILE A 205 2.91 17.22 -13.96
CA ILE A 205 4.36 17.33 -13.77
C ILE A 205 5.09 16.94 -15.04
N PHE A 206 4.79 15.78 -15.66
CA PHE A 206 5.42 15.33 -16.91
C PHE A 206 5.12 16.24 -18.11
N MET A 207 4.02 16.98 -18.09
CA MET A 207 3.72 17.96 -19.12
C MET A 207 4.68 19.15 -19.10
N TYR A 208 5.12 19.58 -17.91
CA TYR A 208 6.00 20.72 -17.72
C TYR A 208 7.45 20.33 -17.54
N VAL A 209 7.73 19.25 -16.81
CA VAL A 209 9.07 18.73 -16.52
C VAL A 209 9.35 17.60 -17.48
N GLN A 210 10.10 17.88 -18.56
CA GLN A 210 10.40 16.89 -19.59
C GLN A 210 11.69 16.11 -19.30
N ASN A 211 11.93 15.79 -18.02
CA ASN A 211 13.06 14.98 -17.59
C ASN A 211 12.67 14.13 -16.38
N TRP A 212 12.58 12.83 -16.57
CA TRP A 212 12.15 11.87 -15.56
C TRP A 212 12.98 11.91 -14.26
N ARG A 213 14.25 12.28 -14.30
CA ARG A 213 15.09 12.38 -13.09
C ARG A 213 14.57 13.45 -12.14
N TYR A 214 14.17 14.61 -12.65
CA TYR A 214 13.59 15.68 -11.81
C TYR A 214 12.27 15.24 -11.18
N ASP A 215 11.44 14.49 -11.92
CA ASP A 215 10.19 13.96 -11.39
C ASP A 215 10.46 12.97 -10.25
N PHE A 216 11.50 12.15 -10.38
CA PHE A 216 11.93 11.21 -9.34
C PHE A 216 12.50 11.94 -8.12
N TYR A 217 13.27 13.01 -8.29
CA TYR A 217 13.75 13.83 -7.17
C TYR A 217 12.59 14.51 -6.43
N ILE A 218 11.57 14.99 -7.14
CA ILE A 218 10.34 15.53 -6.54
C ILE A 218 9.66 14.44 -5.70
N LEU A 219 9.50 13.24 -6.24
CA LEU A 219 8.90 12.11 -5.55
C LEU A 219 9.68 11.72 -4.29
N ILE A 220 11.00 11.66 -4.36
CA ILE A 220 11.87 11.39 -3.20
C ILE A 220 11.62 12.45 -2.11
N GLY A 221 11.64 13.74 -2.48
CA GLY A 221 11.39 14.82 -1.54
C GLY A 221 10.01 14.72 -0.88
N LEU A 222 8.96 14.45 -1.66
CA LEU A 222 7.60 14.29 -1.15
C LEU A 222 7.45 13.05 -0.25
N SER A 223 8.07 11.93 -0.60
CA SER A 223 8.07 10.71 0.20
C SER A 223 8.78 10.90 1.55
N LEU A 224 9.96 11.51 1.54
CA LEU A 224 10.71 11.81 2.78
C LEU A 224 9.97 12.82 3.66
N LEU A 225 9.39 13.88 3.06
CA LEU A 225 8.56 14.85 3.79
C LEU A 225 7.37 14.15 4.48
N THR A 226 6.68 13.26 3.74
CA THR A 226 5.58 12.49 4.32
C THR A 226 6.07 11.59 5.46
N GLY A 227 7.24 10.94 5.30
CA GLY A 227 7.87 10.15 6.35
C GLY A 227 8.16 10.98 7.60
N ILE A 228 8.67 12.19 7.47
CA ILE A 228 8.91 13.13 8.59
C ILE A 228 7.59 13.52 9.27
N ILE A 229 6.54 13.82 8.50
CA ILE A 229 5.22 14.13 9.05
C ILE A 229 4.65 12.93 9.84
N ILE A 230 4.78 11.72 9.30
CA ILE A 230 4.37 10.49 9.99
C ILE A 230 5.18 10.29 11.27
N TRP A 231 6.48 10.48 11.23
CA TRP A 231 7.33 10.34 12.42
C TRP A 231 6.91 11.27 13.56
N ILE A 232 6.62 12.53 13.26
CA ILE A 232 6.32 13.57 14.27
C ILE A 232 4.87 13.50 14.75
N PHE A 233 3.91 13.36 13.83
CA PHE A 233 2.49 13.62 14.12
C PHE A 233 1.60 12.38 14.15
N ILE A 234 1.98 11.29 13.44
CA ILE A 234 1.15 10.09 13.40
C ILE A 234 1.51 9.17 14.56
N TYR A 235 0.52 8.86 15.38
CA TYR A 235 0.64 7.85 16.43
C TYR A 235 0.47 6.46 15.83
N ASP A 236 1.02 5.47 16.51
CA ASP A 236 0.84 4.06 16.11
C ASP A 236 -0.60 3.61 16.38
N SER A 237 -0.98 2.46 15.85
CA SER A 237 -2.32 1.92 16.02
C SER A 237 -2.61 1.55 17.47
N PRO A 238 -3.63 2.17 18.13
CA PRO A 238 -4.01 1.79 19.48
C PRO A 238 -4.49 0.33 19.56
N ARG A 239 -5.15 -0.15 18.49
CA ARG A 239 -5.74 -1.50 18.44
C ARG A 239 -4.67 -2.59 18.54
N SER A 240 -3.53 -2.41 17.90
CA SER A 240 -2.41 -3.34 17.96
C SER A 240 -1.89 -3.52 19.40
N TYR A 241 -1.81 -2.45 20.17
CA TYR A 241 -1.37 -2.51 21.57
C TYR A 241 -2.44 -3.10 22.50
N ILE A 242 -3.72 -2.81 22.26
CA ILE A 242 -4.83 -3.45 22.96
C ILE A 242 -4.80 -4.98 22.76
N ASP A 243 -4.59 -5.44 21.53
CA ASP A 243 -4.53 -6.86 21.21
C ASP A 243 -3.32 -7.57 21.85
N ASN A 244 -2.22 -6.85 22.04
CA ASN A 244 -1.03 -7.36 22.73
C ASN A 244 -1.09 -7.18 24.27
N LYS A 245 -2.19 -6.70 24.84
CA LYS A 245 -2.41 -6.43 26.27
C LYS A 245 -1.40 -5.41 26.86
N ASP A 246 -0.90 -4.51 26.03
CA ASP A 246 0.03 -3.44 26.46
C ASP A 246 -0.76 -2.18 26.81
N LEU A 247 -1.16 -2.10 28.09
CA LEU A 247 -1.97 -1.02 28.64
C LEU A 247 -1.23 0.33 28.62
N GLU A 248 0.04 0.31 28.99
CA GLU A 248 0.82 1.55 29.13
C GLU A 248 0.95 2.28 27.79
N ASN A 249 1.36 1.57 26.74
CA ASN A 249 1.46 2.14 25.41
C ASN A 249 0.10 2.48 24.80
N THR A 250 -0.94 1.69 25.10
CA THR A 250 -2.33 2.01 24.68
C THR A 250 -2.75 3.38 25.25
N ILE A 251 -2.59 3.59 26.57
CA ILE A 251 -2.96 4.86 27.22
C ILE A 251 -2.11 6.02 26.69
N LYS A 252 -0.82 5.81 26.48
CA LYS A 252 0.08 6.82 25.94
C LYS A 252 -0.34 7.27 24.54
N ILE A 253 -0.70 6.34 23.66
CA ILE A 253 -1.14 6.63 22.30
C ILE A 253 -2.48 7.35 22.31
N LEU A 254 -3.47 6.83 23.05
CA LEU A 254 -4.79 7.47 23.17
C LEU A 254 -4.69 8.86 23.79
N GLY A 255 -3.84 9.03 24.81
CA GLY A 255 -3.56 10.33 25.42
C GLY A 255 -2.92 11.32 24.44
N GLY A 256 -2.02 10.84 23.58
CA GLY A 256 -1.44 11.63 22.50
C GLY A 256 -2.49 12.10 21.48
N ILE A 257 -3.38 11.20 21.06
CA ILE A 257 -4.51 11.52 20.16
C ILE A 257 -5.46 12.52 20.84
N ALA A 258 -5.81 12.28 22.10
CA ALA A 258 -6.67 13.19 22.88
C ALA A 258 -6.04 14.59 23.03
N LYS A 259 -4.71 14.67 23.24
CA LYS A 259 -3.98 15.93 23.27
C LYS A 259 -4.08 16.68 21.94
N PHE A 260 -3.87 15.99 20.81
CA PHE A 260 -4.00 16.59 19.48
C PHE A 260 -5.43 17.09 19.23
N ASN A 261 -6.43 16.36 19.72
CA ASN A 261 -7.85 16.70 19.62
C ASN A 261 -8.29 17.78 20.61
N GLY A 262 -7.41 18.25 21.51
CA GLY A 262 -7.73 19.24 22.53
C GLY A 262 -8.57 18.70 23.71
N LYS A 263 -8.62 17.36 23.88
CA LYS A 263 -9.41 16.67 24.92
C LYS A 263 -8.55 16.00 26.02
N LYS A 264 -7.33 16.47 26.21
CA LYS A 264 -6.37 15.84 27.13
C LYS A 264 -6.90 15.71 28.55
N GLU A 265 -7.41 16.82 29.12
CA GLU A 265 -7.88 16.86 30.53
C GLU A 265 -9.12 15.96 30.75
N GLU A 266 -10.03 15.93 29.78
CA GLU A 266 -11.20 15.06 29.80
C GLU A 266 -10.77 13.57 29.73
N PHE A 267 -9.84 13.24 28.83
CA PHE A 267 -9.28 11.90 28.71
C PHE A 267 -8.59 11.44 30.01
N GLU A 268 -7.74 12.26 30.62
CA GLU A 268 -7.02 11.92 31.86
C GLU A 268 -7.98 11.65 33.04
N LYS A 269 -9.09 12.37 33.11
CA LYS A 269 -10.12 12.13 34.15
C LYS A 269 -10.84 10.80 33.94
N ILE A 270 -11.19 10.52 32.68
CA ILE A 270 -12.01 9.33 32.34
C ILE A 270 -11.16 8.05 32.37
N ILE A 271 -9.92 8.08 31.87
CA ILE A 271 -9.07 6.89 31.80
C ILE A 271 -8.74 6.30 33.19
N ASN A 272 -8.67 7.16 34.20
CA ASN A 272 -8.42 6.75 35.58
C ASN A 272 -9.68 6.32 36.34
N SER A 273 -10.87 6.42 35.71
CA SER A 273 -12.12 6.00 36.33
C SER A 273 -12.18 4.47 36.50
N LYS A 274 -12.90 4.01 37.54
CA LYS A 274 -13.11 2.58 37.77
C LYS A 274 -13.81 1.90 36.59
N GLU A 275 -14.72 2.63 35.92
CA GLU A 275 -15.48 2.12 34.78
C GLU A 275 -14.58 1.83 33.57
N THR A 276 -13.60 2.71 33.27
CA THR A 276 -12.69 2.51 32.14
C THR A 276 -11.70 1.38 32.42
N LYS A 277 -11.21 1.26 33.66
CA LYS A 277 -10.35 0.12 34.04
C LYS A 277 -11.10 -1.22 33.87
N LYS A 278 -12.34 -1.27 34.33
CA LYS A 278 -13.21 -2.46 34.15
C LYS A 278 -13.47 -2.74 32.67
N LEU A 279 -13.70 -1.72 31.84
CA LEU A 279 -13.87 -1.87 30.39
C LEU A 279 -12.62 -2.49 29.73
N ILE A 280 -11.44 -2.09 30.14
CA ILE A 280 -10.17 -2.63 29.61
C ILE A 280 -9.98 -4.08 30.02
N GLU A 281 -10.25 -4.43 31.28
CA GLU A 281 -10.24 -5.81 31.79
C GLU A 281 -11.20 -6.68 30.98
N GLU A 282 -12.44 -6.24 30.79
CA GLU A 282 -13.44 -6.95 30.01
C GLU A 282 -13.07 -7.13 28.52
N ILE A 283 -12.28 -6.23 27.94
CA ILE A 283 -11.76 -6.39 26.57
C ILE A 283 -10.71 -7.52 26.52
N TRP A 284 -9.93 -7.68 27.58
CA TRP A 284 -8.90 -8.71 27.66
C TRP A 284 -9.44 -10.10 28.05
N ASP A 285 -10.39 -10.17 28.99
CA ASP A 285 -11.02 -11.42 29.43
C ASP A 285 -11.81 -12.07 28.29
N TYR A 286 -12.43 -11.28 27.42
CA TYR A 286 -13.16 -11.78 26.25
C TYR A 286 -12.28 -12.64 25.31
N ASN A 287 -10.98 -12.47 25.34
CA ASN A 287 -10.04 -13.30 24.56
C ASN A 287 -9.78 -14.67 25.21
N VAL A 288 -9.96 -14.77 26.53
CA VAL A 288 -9.79 -16.01 27.27
C VAL A 288 -11.01 -16.90 27.04
N ASP A 289 -12.23 -16.37 27.17
CA ASP A 289 -13.47 -17.14 27.02
C ASP A 289 -13.66 -17.72 25.62
N LYS A 290 -13.34 -16.98 24.56
CA LYS A 290 -13.39 -17.54 23.18
C LYS A 290 -12.36 -18.62 22.91
N GLY A 291 -11.22 -18.59 23.60
CA GLY A 291 -10.24 -19.67 23.56
C GLY A 291 -10.79 -20.96 24.18
N VAL A 292 -11.65 -20.85 25.18
CA VAL A 292 -12.30 -21.98 25.87
C VAL A 292 -13.47 -22.53 25.03
N GLU A 293 -14.37 -21.68 24.53
CA GLU A 293 -15.51 -22.11 23.69
C GLU A 293 -15.09 -22.81 22.40
N MET A 294 -14.01 -22.36 21.73
CA MET A 294 -13.53 -23.05 20.51
C MET A 294 -12.84 -24.40 20.84
N ASN A 295 -12.35 -24.60 22.04
CA ASN A 295 -11.79 -25.89 22.45
C ASN A 295 -12.89 -26.88 22.86
N GLU A 296 -14.02 -26.44 23.40
CA GLU A 296 -15.18 -27.28 23.70
C GLU A 296 -15.86 -27.78 22.41
N LEU A 297 -16.04 -26.93 21.40
CA LEU A 297 -16.59 -27.32 20.09
C LEU A 297 -15.70 -28.30 19.31
N ASN A 298 -14.40 -28.34 19.58
CA ASN A 298 -13.49 -29.31 18.96
C ASN A 298 -13.35 -30.62 19.78
N ASN A 299 -13.73 -30.64 21.06
CA ASN A 299 -13.68 -31.84 21.90
C ASN A 299 -14.96 -32.69 21.82
N ASP A 300 -16.08 -32.14 21.38
CA ASP A 300 -17.34 -32.91 21.21
C ASP A 300 -17.29 -33.98 20.09
N ASN A 301 -16.18 -34.06 19.35
CA ASN A 301 -15.96 -35.07 18.32
C ASN A 301 -14.94 -36.18 18.68
N ASN A 302 -14.45 -36.25 19.91
CA ASN A 302 -13.58 -37.35 20.34
C ASN A 302 -13.95 -37.84 21.73
N GLU A 303 -14.43 -39.07 21.73
CA GLU A 303 -14.84 -39.98 22.74
C GLU A 303 -14.22 -39.86 24.16
N ILE A 304 -15.13 -40.07 25.10
CA ILE A 304 -15.00 -40.47 26.50
C ILE A 304 -13.91 -41.52 26.67
N LYS A 305 -12.89 -41.25 27.49
CA LYS A 305 -12.20 -42.25 28.30
C LYS A 305 -11.66 -41.65 29.61
N ASP A 306 -12.15 -42.21 30.64
CA ASP A 306 -11.80 -42.34 32.04
C ASP A 306 -10.54 -41.68 32.63
N GLY A 307 -10.75 -41.06 33.79
CA GLY A 307 -9.96 -41.31 35.02
C GLY A 307 -8.90 -40.29 35.35
N ASN A 308 -9.20 -39.55 36.42
CA ASN A 308 -8.28 -38.92 37.38
C ASN A 308 -6.90 -38.52 36.86
N ASP A 309 -6.76 -37.21 36.57
CA ASP A 309 -5.51 -36.53 36.94
C ASP A 309 -5.69 -35.02 36.99
N ALA A 310 -4.97 -34.41 37.92
CA ALA A 310 -5.03 -33.01 38.31
C ALA A 310 -4.95 -32.07 37.13
N LEU A 311 -5.88 -31.10 37.09
CA LEU A 311 -5.94 -29.94 36.19
C LEU A 311 -4.65 -29.09 36.26
N ILE A 312 -3.66 -29.47 35.49
CA ILE A 312 -2.64 -28.54 35.04
C ILE A 312 -3.26 -27.78 33.86
N VAL A 313 -3.88 -26.66 34.13
CA VAL A 313 -4.30 -25.71 33.08
C VAL A 313 -3.02 -25.20 32.41
N LYS A 314 -2.57 -25.91 31.38
CA LYS A 314 -1.63 -25.36 30.42
C LYS A 314 -2.39 -24.27 29.66
N GLU A 315 -2.07 -23.02 29.93
CA GLU A 315 -2.46 -21.88 29.09
C GLU A 315 -2.07 -22.20 27.63
N LYS A 316 -2.99 -22.79 26.86
CA LYS A 316 -2.83 -22.83 25.41
C LYS A 316 -3.05 -21.41 24.91
N LYS A 317 -1.95 -20.73 24.54
CA LYS A 317 -2.01 -19.51 23.73
C LYS A 317 -3.04 -19.72 22.65
N ALA A 318 -4.06 -18.83 22.60
CA ALA A 318 -5.07 -18.82 21.54
C ALA A 318 -4.36 -18.87 20.19
N GLU A 319 -4.60 -19.89 19.41
CA GLU A 319 -3.98 -20.06 18.08
C GLU A 319 -4.42 -18.86 17.23
N LYS A 320 -3.46 -18.00 16.90
CA LYS A 320 -3.73 -16.85 16.00
C LYS A 320 -4.21 -17.43 14.67
N ILE A 321 -5.47 -17.16 14.30
CA ILE A 321 -6.07 -17.61 13.05
C ILE A 321 -5.21 -17.06 11.90
N THR A 322 -4.49 -17.94 11.24
CA THR A 322 -3.66 -17.62 10.08
C THR A 322 -4.54 -17.75 8.83
N ILE A 323 -4.21 -17.05 7.74
CA ILE A 323 -4.88 -17.18 6.43
C ILE A 323 -5.03 -18.65 6.03
N PHE A 324 -3.98 -19.46 6.25
CA PHE A 324 -4.00 -20.90 5.96
C PHE A 324 -4.96 -21.70 6.85
N SER A 325 -5.15 -21.32 8.12
CA SER A 325 -6.13 -21.97 8.98
C SER A 325 -7.58 -21.62 8.58
N SER A 326 -7.81 -20.40 8.05
CA SER A 326 -9.11 -19.98 7.51
C SER A 326 -9.52 -20.79 6.27
N LEU A 327 -8.54 -21.22 5.46
CA LEU A 327 -8.79 -22.05 4.26
C LEU A 327 -9.26 -23.49 4.59
N LYS A 328 -9.13 -23.94 5.84
CA LYS A 328 -9.69 -25.24 6.29
C LYS A 328 -11.21 -25.24 6.29
N TYR A 329 -11.85 -24.06 6.44
CA TYR A 329 -13.31 -23.95 6.46
C TYR A 329 -13.86 -23.80 5.03
N PRO A 330 -14.73 -24.74 4.54
CA PRO A 330 -15.21 -24.73 3.15
C PRO A 330 -15.91 -23.42 2.76
N SER A 331 -16.76 -22.86 3.65
CA SER A 331 -17.49 -21.62 3.37
C SER A 331 -16.58 -20.39 3.19
N LEU A 332 -15.47 -20.32 3.93
CA LEU A 332 -14.49 -19.25 3.80
C LEU A 332 -13.61 -19.44 2.57
N ARG A 333 -13.24 -20.68 2.25
CA ARG A 333 -12.43 -21.03 1.07
C ARG A 333 -13.08 -20.56 -0.23
N TYR A 334 -14.38 -20.83 -0.42
CA TYR A 334 -15.09 -20.40 -1.62
C TYR A 334 -15.18 -18.86 -1.72
N LYS A 335 -15.51 -18.18 -0.62
CA LYS A 335 -15.54 -16.72 -0.59
C LYS A 335 -14.18 -16.12 -0.91
N PHE A 336 -13.11 -16.70 -0.37
CA PHE A 336 -11.74 -16.27 -0.64
C PHE A 336 -11.37 -16.45 -2.12
N LEU A 337 -11.68 -17.60 -2.72
CA LEU A 337 -11.44 -17.84 -4.14
C LEU A 337 -12.18 -16.85 -5.04
N ILE A 338 -13.46 -16.59 -4.75
CA ILE A 338 -14.25 -15.60 -5.51
C ILE A 338 -13.61 -14.21 -5.41
N LEU A 339 -13.21 -13.80 -4.20
CA LEU A 339 -12.52 -12.52 -4.00
C LEU A 339 -11.20 -12.44 -4.78
N CYS A 340 -10.41 -13.50 -4.79
CA CYS A 340 -9.16 -13.56 -5.56
C CYS A 340 -9.41 -13.37 -7.05
N ILE A 341 -10.42 -14.04 -7.61
CA ILE A 341 -10.79 -13.93 -9.04
C ILE A 341 -11.26 -12.50 -9.35
N LEU A 342 -12.12 -11.92 -8.51
CA LEU A 342 -12.60 -10.54 -8.70
C LEU A 342 -11.46 -9.52 -8.63
N TRP A 343 -10.55 -9.66 -7.65
CA TRP A 343 -9.39 -8.80 -7.53
C TRP A 343 -8.42 -8.93 -8.69
N PHE A 344 -8.16 -10.17 -9.13
CA PHE A 344 -7.33 -10.42 -10.31
C PHE A 344 -7.93 -9.77 -11.55
N GLY A 345 -9.24 -9.95 -11.80
CA GLY A 345 -9.92 -9.35 -12.94
C GLY A 345 -9.86 -7.82 -12.92
N THR A 346 -10.20 -7.19 -11.79
CA THR A 346 -10.17 -5.72 -11.66
C THR A 346 -8.76 -5.15 -11.82
N ARG A 347 -7.75 -5.75 -11.23
CA ARG A 347 -6.36 -5.28 -11.33
C ARG A 347 -5.79 -5.46 -12.72
N SER A 348 -6.05 -6.62 -13.36
CA SER A 348 -5.63 -6.86 -14.74
C SER A 348 -6.26 -5.86 -15.70
N THR A 349 -7.56 -5.59 -15.55
CA THR A 349 -8.26 -4.60 -16.39
C THR A 349 -7.68 -3.20 -16.21
N ASN A 350 -7.46 -2.75 -14.97
CA ASN A 350 -6.87 -1.42 -14.71
C ASN A 350 -5.48 -1.28 -15.33
N ASN A 351 -4.63 -2.29 -15.17
CA ASN A 351 -3.29 -2.27 -15.74
C ASN A 351 -3.30 -2.30 -17.28
N CYS A 352 -4.18 -3.12 -17.88
CA CYS A 352 -4.36 -3.15 -19.34
C CYS A 352 -4.83 -1.79 -19.87
N ILE A 353 -5.79 -1.14 -19.22
CA ILE A 353 -6.27 0.20 -19.60
C ILE A 353 -5.12 1.20 -19.53
N SER A 354 -4.39 1.27 -18.41
CA SER A 354 -3.25 2.17 -18.23
C SER A 354 -2.20 2.01 -19.32
N LEU A 355 -1.83 0.78 -19.65
CA LEU A 355 -0.84 0.51 -20.71
C LEU A 355 -1.38 0.76 -22.11
N SER A 356 -2.70 0.64 -22.31
CA SER A 356 -3.34 0.90 -23.62
C SER A 356 -3.55 2.38 -23.90
N CYS A 357 -3.45 3.26 -22.88
CA CYS A 357 -3.64 4.73 -23.06
C CYS A 357 -2.66 5.32 -24.09
N LYS A 358 -1.48 4.73 -24.26
CA LYS A 358 -0.51 5.13 -25.27
C LYS A 358 -0.96 4.90 -26.73
N ALA A 359 -1.91 3.99 -26.96
CA ALA A 359 -2.46 3.70 -28.28
C ALA A 359 -3.72 4.50 -28.61
N LEU A 360 -4.28 5.27 -27.68
CA LEU A 360 -5.47 6.06 -27.91
C LEU A 360 -5.16 7.33 -28.70
N PRO A 361 -6.02 7.72 -29.65
CA PRO A 361 -5.88 8.97 -30.38
C PRO A 361 -6.11 10.17 -29.44
N GLY A 362 -5.42 11.28 -29.69
CA GLY A 362 -5.57 12.51 -28.94
C GLY A 362 -4.32 12.94 -28.18
N ASN A 363 -4.49 13.79 -27.18
CA ASN A 363 -3.38 14.24 -26.36
C ASN A 363 -3.00 13.16 -25.32
N TYR A 364 -1.78 12.68 -25.41
CA TYR A 364 -1.25 11.60 -24.57
C TYR A 364 -1.44 11.84 -23.06
N TYR A 365 -1.20 13.06 -22.59
CA TYR A 365 -1.35 13.41 -21.18
C TYR A 365 -2.80 13.33 -20.71
N PHE A 366 -3.74 13.80 -21.55
CA PHE A 366 -5.16 13.69 -21.22
C PHE A 366 -5.66 12.25 -21.25
N ASN A 367 -5.15 11.42 -22.16
CA ASN A 367 -5.53 10.01 -22.20
C ASN A 367 -5.16 9.22 -20.92
N ILE A 368 -4.16 9.67 -20.18
CA ILE A 368 -3.77 9.04 -18.90
C ILE A 368 -4.56 9.60 -17.72
N ILE A 369 -5.04 10.85 -17.81
CA ILE A 369 -5.86 11.47 -16.77
C ILE A 369 -7.28 10.89 -16.74
N PHE A 370 -7.85 10.57 -17.90
CA PHE A 370 -9.22 10.07 -18.07
C PHE A 370 -9.27 8.58 -18.34
#